data_b08e85ad6b684598ffcf879213cf9824
#
_entry.id   b08e85ad6b684598ffcf879213cf9824
#
_cell.length_a   1.000
_cell.length_b   1.000
_cell.length_c   1.000
_cell.angle_alpha   90.00
_cell.angle_beta   90.00
_cell.angle_gamma   90.00
#
_symmetry.space_group_name_H-M   'P 1'
#
loop_
_entity.id
_entity.type
_entity.pdbx_description
1 polymer ?
#
loop_
_entity_poly.entity_id
_entity_poly.type
_entity_poly.pdbx_seq_one_letter_code
_entity_poly.pdbx_strand_id
1 'polypeptide(L)'
;VDPLSLVAMASTAFKGIEVLVSRGAEIEHVAQKLGHWYGLVSDLREAEKEAENPPLFKKLFDGESVEAQALNAVIAKKKIEEQEKQIRELIMYSYGQDTYKEMMQMRRDIRAKREKLIYKQRRKQRMMLDVSAIITALLVSAGIIWTTVSIIQGV
;
A
#
# COMPACT_ATOMS: atom_id res chain seq x y z
N VAL A 1 5.54 5.25 0.12
CA VAL A 1 5.79 5.11 1.57
C VAL A 1 6.68 3.90 1.75
N ASP A 2 7.72 4.02 2.58
CA ASP A 2 8.67 2.95 2.84
C ASP A 2 7.99 1.78 3.59
N PRO A 3 8.14 0.52 3.12
CA PRO A 3 7.55 -0.66 3.74
C PRO A 3 7.94 -0.83 5.22
N LEU A 4 9.18 -0.53 5.58
CA LEU A 4 9.66 -0.65 6.97
C LEU A 4 8.95 0.33 7.91
N SER A 5 8.69 1.56 7.45
CA SER A 5 7.95 2.55 8.22
C SER A 5 6.50 2.11 8.45
N LEU A 6 5.86 1.49 7.45
CA LEU A 6 4.51 0.93 7.58
C LEU A 6 4.46 -0.21 8.60
N VAL A 7 5.47 -1.09 8.61
CA VAL A 7 5.58 -2.16 9.62
C VAL A 7 5.76 -1.60 11.03
N ALA A 8 6.56 -0.54 11.19
CA ALA A 8 6.76 0.11 12.48
C ALA A 8 5.45 0.74 12.99
N MET A 9 4.71 1.44 12.12
CA MET A 9 3.40 2.01 12.46
C MET A 9 2.37 0.92 12.78
N ALA A 10 2.33 -0.18 12.01
CA ALA A 10 1.46 -1.31 12.29
C ALA A 10 1.80 -1.94 13.65
N SER A 11 3.08 -2.10 13.97
CA SER A 11 3.50 -2.64 15.28
C SER A 11 3.12 -1.73 16.46
N THR A 12 3.14 -0.42 16.26
CA THR A 12 2.67 0.55 17.25
C THR A 12 1.15 0.47 17.44
N ALA A 13 0.40 0.37 16.34
CA ALA A 13 -1.05 0.18 16.39
C ALA A 13 -1.43 -1.15 17.05
N PHE A 14 -0.69 -2.23 16.78
CA PHE A 14 -0.86 -3.54 17.42
C PHE A 14 -0.69 -3.46 18.94
N LYS A 15 0.38 -2.85 19.44
CA LYS A 15 0.57 -2.62 20.89
C LYS A 15 -0.58 -1.83 21.51
N GLY A 16 -1.13 -0.87 20.78
CA GLY A 16 -2.32 -0.13 21.20
C GLY A 16 -3.55 -1.03 21.36
N ILE A 17 -3.74 -2.02 20.48
CA ILE A 17 -4.81 -3.02 20.59
C ILE A 17 -4.60 -3.90 21.83
N GLU A 18 -3.40 -4.43 22.02
CA GLU A 18 -3.07 -5.24 23.19
C GLU A 18 -3.38 -4.51 24.51
N VAL A 19 -2.99 -3.24 24.62
CA VAL A 19 -3.24 -2.41 25.81
C VAL A 19 -4.73 -2.19 26.01
N LEU A 20 -5.51 -1.92 24.97
CA LEU A 20 -6.96 -1.73 25.09
C LEU A 20 -7.65 -3.00 25.57
N VAL A 21 -7.34 -4.14 24.94
CA VAL A 21 -7.94 -5.43 25.30
C VAL A 21 -7.55 -5.85 26.72
N SER A 22 -6.29 -5.72 27.10
CA SER A 22 -5.81 -6.06 28.46
C SER A 22 -6.46 -5.20 29.55
N ARG A 23 -6.91 -3.99 29.22
CA ARG A 23 -7.65 -3.09 30.14
C ARG A 23 -9.16 -3.34 30.12
N GLY A 24 -9.66 -4.30 29.36
CA GLY A 24 -11.09 -4.57 29.23
C GLY A 24 -11.86 -3.43 28.52
N ALA A 25 -11.22 -2.74 27.57
CA ALA A 25 -11.86 -1.67 26.83
C ALA A 25 -13.10 -2.17 26.07
N GLU A 26 -14.06 -1.27 25.81
CA GLU A 26 -15.22 -1.57 24.99
C GLU A 26 -14.81 -1.95 23.56
N ILE A 27 -15.55 -2.88 22.97
CA ILE A 27 -15.23 -3.44 21.66
C ILE A 27 -15.13 -2.39 20.55
N GLU A 28 -15.89 -1.29 20.65
CA GLU A 28 -15.88 -0.17 19.72
C GLU A 28 -14.51 0.51 19.64
N HIS A 29 -13.87 0.73 20.78
CA HIS A 29 -12.52 1.31 20.85
C HIS A 29 -11.48 0.37 20.25
N VAL A 30 -11.61 -0.93 20.52
CA VAL A 30 -10.74 -1.96 19.93
C VAL A 30 -10.96 -2.05 18.43
N ALA A 31 -12.21 -2.04 17.96
CA ALA A 31 -12.56 -2.08 16.55
C ALA A 31 -11.98 -0.88 15.77
N GLN A 32 -12.00 0.31 16.37
CA GLN A 32 -11.40 1.51 15.75
C GLN A 32 -9.88 1.36 15.59
N LYS A 33 -9.18 0.91 16.62
CA LYS A 33 -7.72 0.67 16.56
C LYS A 33 -7.37 -0.47 15.59
N LEU A 34 -8.20 -1.51 15.58
CA LEU A 34 -8.06 -2.63 14.65
C LEU A 34 -8.26 -2.18 13.21
N GLY A 35 -9.24 -1.32 12.94
CA GLY A 35 -9.46 -0.71 11.63
C GLY A 35 -8.26 0.08 11.14
N HIS A 36 -7.60 0.82 12.04
CA HIS A 36 -6.35 1.54 11.73
C HIS A 36 -5.21 0.56 11.40
N TRP A 37 -5.01 -0.48 12.23
CA TRP A 37 -3.99 -1.51 12.00
C TRP A 37 -4.19 -2.21 10.64
N TYR A 38 -5.41 -2.62 10.32
CA TYR A 38 -5.73 -3.22 9.02
C TYR A 38 -5.53 -2.27 7.84
N GLY A 39 -5.74 -0.97 8.05
CA GLY A 39 -5.42 0.06 7.07
C GLY A 39 -3.93 0.05 6.71
N LEU A 40 -3.06 0.09 7.72
CA LEU A 40 -1.61 0.04 7.55
C LEU A 40 -1.13 -1.26 6.88
N VAL A 41 -1.70 -2.40 7.26
CA VAL A 41 -1.41 -3.70 6.62
C VAL A 41 -1.85 -3.71 5.14
N SER A 42 -2.96 -3.07 4.82
CA SER A 42 -3.43 -2.95 3.44
C SER A 42 -2.51 -2.07 2.60
N ASP A 43 -2.04 -0.95 3.18
CA ASP A 43 -1.10 -0.05 2.51
C ASP A 43 0.27 -0.72 2.32
N LEU A 44 0.73 -1.54 3.28
CA LEU A 44 1.95 -2.34 3.15
C LEU A 44 1.84 -3.34 1.98
N ARG A 45 0.74 -4.10 1.90
CA ARG A 45 0.52 -5.06 0.80
C ARG A 45 0.45 -4.39 -0.57
N GLU A 46 -0.05 -3.17 -0.65
CA GLU A 46 -0.05 -2.43 -1.90
C GLU A 46 1.35 -1.93 -2.24
N ALA A 47 2.14 -1.47 -1.26
CA ALA A 47 3.54 -1.10 -1.45
C ALA A 47 4.40 -2.30 -1.90
N GLU A 48 4.14 -3.50 -1.37
CA GLU A 48 4.80 -4.75 -1.83
C GLU A 48 4.48 -5.05 -3.29
N LYS A 49 3.21 -4.96 -3.70
CA LYS A 49 2.81 -5.14 -5.11
C LYS A 49 3.43 -4.11 -6.05
N GLU A 50 3.60 -2.88 -5.58
CA GLU A 50 4.29 -1.84 -6.34
C GLU A 50 5.80 -2.11 -6.46
N ALA A 51 6.41 -2.70 -5.43
CA ALA A 51 7.81 -3.10 -5.44
C ALA A 51 8.07 -4.31 -6.35
N GLU A 52 7.11 -5.24 -6.51
CA GLU A 52 7.19 -6.35 -7.47
C GLU A 52 7.22 -5.87 -8.93
N ASN A 53 6.57 -4.72 -9.22
CA ASN A 53 6.50 -4.11 -10.54
C ASN A 53 6.95 -2.64 -10.49
N PRO A 54 8.23 -2.35 -10.21
CA PRO A 54 8.71 -0.99 -10.10
C PRO A 54 8.70 -0.28 -11.46
N PRO A 55 8.38 1.03 -11.50
CA PRO A 55 8.52 1.84 -12.70
C PRO A 55 9.97 1.78 -13.22
N LEU A 56 10.13 1.80 -14.55
CA LEU A 56 11.44 1.65 -15.22
C LEU A 56 12.52 2.60 -14.68
N PHE A 57 12.17 3.83 -14.32
CA PHE A 57 13.07 4.81 -13.75
C PHE A 57 13.57 4.44 -12.34
N LYS A 58 12.74 3.79 -11.52
CA LYS A 58 13.11 3.39 -10.16
C LYS A 58 14.16 2.27 -10.15
N LYS A 59 14.09 1.35 -11.11
CA LYS A 59 15.07 0.27 -11.29
C LYS A 59 16.50 0.75 -11.55
N LEU A 60 16.67 1.97 -12.09
CA LEU A 60 17.96 2.50 -12.50
C LEU A 60 18.69 3.27 -11.37
N PHE A 61 17.99 3.70 -10.32
CA PHE A 61 18.50 4.64 -9.31
C PHE A 61 18.37 4.14 -7.86
N ASP A 62 17.77 2.97 -7.60
CA ASP A 62 17.67 2.41 -6.26
C ASP A 62 19.03 1.78 -5.88
N GLY A 63 19.73 2.44 -4.95
CA GLY A 63 21.06 2.01 -4.47
C GLY A 63 21.02 0.89 -3.41
N GLU A 64 19.83 0.40 -3.03
CA GLU A 64 19.68 -0.72 -2.10
C GLU A 64 19.73 -2.05 -2.85
N SER A 65 20.47 -3.03 -2.31
CA SER A 65 20.55 -4.32 -2.97
C SER A 65 19.17 -5.01 -3.02
N VAL A 66 18.85 -5.63 -4.14
CA VAL A 66 17.58 -6.35 -4.35
C VAL A 66 17.39 -7.43 -3.27
N GLU A 67 18.48 -8.04 -2.81
CA GLU A 67 18.49 -9.06 -1.77
C GLU A 67 18.07 -8.48 -0.41
N ALA A 68 18.55 -7.28 -0.04
CA ALA A 68 18.18 -6.62 1.20
C ALA A 68 16.69 -6.22 1.21
N GLN A 69 16.19 -5.70 0.09
CA GLN A 69 14.77 -5.37 -0.06
C GLN A 69 13.89 -6.63 0.04
N ALA A 70 14.28 -7.73 -0.62
CA ALA A 70 13.55 -9.00 -0.55
C ALA A 70 13.52 -9.57 0.87
N LEU A 71 14.66 -9.53 1.59
CA LEU A 71 14.74 -10.00 2.97
C LEU A 71 13.88 -9.15 3.91
N ASN A 72 13.93 -7.84 3.77
CA ASN A 72 13.09 -6.91 4.54
C ASN A 72 11.59 -7.15 4.31
N ALA A 73 11.19 -7.41 3.07
CA ALA A 73 9.80 -7.75 2.73
C ALA A 73 9.35 -9.05 3.41
N VAL A 74 10.19 -10.10 3.40
CA VAL A 74 9.88 -11.38 4.06
C VAL A 74 9.75 -11.21 5.58
N ILE A 75 10.65 -10.44 6.21
CA ILE A 75 10.60 -10.16 7.66
C ILE A 75 9.34 -9.36 7.99
N ALA A 76 9.04 -8.33 7.20
CA ALA A 76 7.83 -7.52 7.35
C ALA A 76 6.56 -8.38 7.29
N LYS A 77 6.45 -9.24 6.28
CA LYS A 77 5.33 -10.15 6.10
C LYS A 77 5.15 -11.09 7.29
N LYS A 78 6.23 -11.76 7.72
CA LYS A 78 6.17 -12.66 8.89
C LYS A 78 5.73 -11.95 10.15
N LYS A 79 6.22 -10.74 10.39
CA LYS A 79 5.83 -9.94 11.56
C LYS A 79 4.36 -9.57 11.54
N ILE A 80 3.82 -9.19 10.39
CA ILE A 80 2.39 -8.88 10.24
C ILE A 80 1.52 -10.13 10.41
N GLU A 81 1.93 -11.27 9.86
CA GLU A 81 1.22 -12.54 10.03
C GLU A 81 1.15 -12.98 11.50
N GLU A 82 2.24 -12.79 12.25
CA GLU A 82 2.27 -13.08 13.68
C GLU A 82 1.36 -12.13 14.47
N GLN A 83 1.39 -10.83 14.19
CA GLN A 83 0.49 -9.87 14.81
C GLN A 83 -0.98 -10.18 14.47
N GLU A 84 -1.30 -10.59 13.24
CA GLU A 84 -2.66 -10.96 12.84
C GLU A 84 -3.17 -12.19 13.62
N LYS A 85 -2.29 -13.16 13.86
CA LYS A 85 -2.59 -14.33 14.69
C LYS A 85 -2.85 -13.94 16.15
N GLN A 86 -1.98 -13.12 16.73
CA GLN A 86 -2.11 -12.65 18.11
C GLN A 86 -3.38 -11.81 18.31
N ILE A 87 -3.70 -10.90 17.38
CA ILE A 87 -4.96 -10.14 17.39
C ILE A 87 -6.16 -11.08 17.38
N ARG A 88 -6.15 -12.10 16.54
CA ARG A 88 -7.23 -13.09 16.48
C ARG A 88 -7.43 -13.79 17.81
N GLU A 89 -6.36 -14.31 18.38
CA GLU A 89 -6.41 -15.02 19.66
C GLU A 89 -6.90 -14.11 20.79
N LEU A 90 -6.41 -12.89 20.82
CA LEU A 90 -6.74 -11.88 21.83
C LEU A 90 -8.21 -11.46 21.77
N ILE A 91 -8.76 -11.24 20.57
CA ILE A 91 -10.17 -10.87 20.40
C ILE A 91 -11.08 -12.07 20.67
N MET A 92 -10.74 -13.25 20.19
CA MET A 92 -11.54 -14.45 20.42
C MET A 92 -11.63 -14.78 21.90
N TYR A 93 -10.53 -14.60 22.64
CA TYR A 93 -10.50 -14.85 24.08
C TYR A 93 -11.30 -13.81 24.87
N SER A 94 -11.18 -12.51 24.52
CA SER A 94 -11.75 -11.42 25.33
C SER A 94 -13.20 -11.07 24.94
N TYR A 95 -13.58 -11.20 23.69
CA TYR A 95 -14.90 -10.78 23.15
C TYR A 95 -15.70 -11.91 22.51
N GLY A 96 -15.13 -13.09 22.38
CA GLY A 96 -15.79 -14.26 21.81
C GLY A 96 -15.61 -14.42 20.29
N GLN A 97 -15.87 -15.64 19.85
CA GLN A 97 -15.65 -16.05 18.45
C GLN A 97 -16.59 -15.35 17.46
N ASP A 98 -17.83 -15.09 17.84
CA ASP A 98 -18.81 -14.51 16.95
C ASP A 98 -18.50 -13.03 16.68
N THR A 99 -18.12 -12.29 17.72
CA THR A 99 -17.59 -10.91 17.57
C THR A 99 -16.40 -10.86 16.62
N TYR A 100 -15.48 -11.80 16.74
CA TYR A 100 -14.35 -11.90 15.81
C TYR A 100 -14.81 -12.13 14.36
N LYS A 101 -15.78 -13.02 14.12
CA LYS A 101 -16.32 -13.28 12.78
C LYS A 101 -16.97 -12.04 12.16
N GLU A 102 -17.79 -11.32 12.93
CA GLU A 102 -18.41 -10.06 12.48
C GLU A 102 -17.36 -9.01 12.10
N MET A 103 -16.34 -8.83 12.94
CA MET A 103 -15.23 -7.92 12.65
C MET A 103 -14.49 -8.31 11.38
N MET A 104 -14.27 -9.61 11.14
CA MET A 104 -13.62 -10.09 9.92
C MET A 104 -14.49 -9.89 8.67
N GLN A 105 -15.80 -10.00 8.80
CA GLN A 105 -16.72 -9.72 7.70
C GLN A 105 -16.72 -8.21 7.36
N MET A 106 -16.85 -7.36 8.35
CA MET A 106 -16.75 -5.90 8.16
C MET A 106 -15.41 -5.50 7.53
N ARG A 107 -14.30 -6.11 7.96
CA ARG A 107 -12.97 -5.92 7.34
C ARG A 107 -12.97 -6.25 5.85
N ARG A 108 -13.54 -7.39 5.45
CA ARG A 108 -13.62 -7.79 4.03
C ARG A 108 -14.40 -6.76 3.21
N ASP A 109 -15.51 -6.27 3.74
CA ASP A 109 -16.36 -5.28 3.08
C ASP A 109 -15.65 -3.93 2.93
N ILE A 110 -14.97 -3.46 3.98
CA ILE A 110 -14.16 -2.24 3.94
C ILE A 110 -13.02 -2.38 2.94
N ARG A 111 -12.33 -3.53 2.93
CA ARG A 111 -11.24 -3.79 1.99
C ARG A 111 -11.72 -3.78 0.54
N ALA A 112 -12.84 -4.43 0.25
CA ALA A 112 -13.44 -4.43 -1.09
C ALA A 112 -13.86 -3.01 -1.53
N LYS A 113 -14.37 -2.18 -0.62
CA LYS A 113 -14.67 -0.76 -0.88
C LYS A 113 -13.40 0.05 -1.13
N ARG A 114 -12.34 -0.13 -0.34
CA ARG A 114 -11.04 0.54 -0.53
C ARG A 114 -10.39 0.15 -1.87
N GLU A 115 -10.37 -1.13 -2.24
CA GLU A 115 -9.87 -1.57 -3.53
C GLU A 115 -10.61 -0.90 -4.69
N LYS A 116 -11.93 -0.79 -4.61
CA LYS A 116 -12.72 -0.16 -5.66
C LYS A 116 -12.51 1.36 -5.75
N LEU A 117 -12.38 2.06 -4.63
CA LEU A 117 -12.38 3.53 -4.60
C LEU A 117 -10.97 4.12 -4.66
N ILE A 118 -10.04 3.63 -3.84
CA ILE A 118 -8.71 4.24 -3.66
C ILE A 118 -7.73 3.73 -4.73
N TYR A 119 -7.69 2.42 -4.95
CA TYR A 119 -6.69 1.84 -5.85
C TYR A 119 -7.05 2.05 -7.33
N LYS A 120 -8.34 2.11 -7.69
CA LYS A 120 -8.76 2.52 -9.04
C LYS A 120 -8.40 3.99 -9.34
N GLN A 121 -8.51 4.89 -8.37
CA GLN A 121 -8.12 6.29 -8.55
C GLN A 121 -6.60 6.45 -8.73
N ARG A 122 -5.80 5.75 -7.91
CA ARG A 122 -4.32 5.77 -8.03
C ARG A 122 -3.85 5.21 -9.38
N ARG A 123 -4.47 4.12 -9.86
CA ARG A 123 -4.16 3.56 -11.20
C ARG A 123 -4.54 4.51 -12.33
N LYS A 124 -5.69 5.21 -12.23
CA LYS A 124 -6.08 6.23 -13.21
C LYS A 124 -5.12 7.42 -13.23
N GLN A 125 -4.68 7.90 -12.08
CA GLN A 125 -3.70 8.99 -12.01
C GLN A 125 -2.35 8.61 -12.63
N ARG A 126 -1.85 7.40 -12.40
CA ARG A 126 -0.62 6.91 -13.04
C ARG A 126 -0.78 6.77 -14.55
N MET A 127 -1.88 6.18 -15.01
CA MET A 127 -2.17 6.06 -16.44
C MET A 127 -2.26 7.44 -17.11
N MET A 128 -2.84 8.44 -16.45
CA MET A 128 -2.88 9.83 -16.96
C MET A 128 -1.48 10.45 -17.06
N LEU A 129 -0.61 10.22 -16.08
CA LEU A 129 0.77 10.71 -16.11
C LEU A 129 1.57 10.03 -17.24
N ASP A 130 1.43 8.74 -17.44
CA ASP A 130 2.10 8.02 -18.52
C ASP A 130 1.61 8.47 -19.90
N VAL A 131 0.30 8.64 -20.05
CA VAL A 131 -0.30 9.15 -21.31
C VAL A 131 0.13 10.61 -21.56
N SER A 132 0.16 11.47 -20.55
CA SER A 132 0.63 12.85 -20.71
C SER A 132 2.10 12.92 -21.12
N ALA A 133 2.95 12.06 -20.56
CA ALA A 133 4.36 11.98 -20.92
C ALA A 133 4.55 11.53 -22.40
N ILE A 134 3.78 10.56 -22.85
CA ILE A 134 3.80 10.07 -24.24
C ILE A 134 3.34 11.17 -25.20
N ILE A 135 2.25 11.89 -24.87
CA ILE A 135 1.74 12.99 -25.70
C ILE A 135 2.78 14.12 -25.79
N THR A 136 3.42 14.47 -24.69
CA THR A 136 4.47 15.49 -24.66
C THR A 136 5.66 15.09 -25.53
N ALA A 137 6.11 13.86 -25.45
CA ALA A 137 7.20 13.34 -26.28
C ALA A 137 6.85 13.38 -27.78
N LEU A 138 5.61 13.05 -28.16
CA LEU A 138 5.14 13.12 -29.54
C LEU A 138 5.07 14.55 -30.06
N LEU A 139 4.61 15.51 -29.25
CA LEU A 139 4.57 16.93 -29.62
C LEU A 139 5.98 17.50 -29.82
N VAL A 140 6.92 17.17 -28.96
CA VAL A 140 8.31 17.58 -29.07
C VAL A 140 8.94 17.01 -30.36
N SER A 141 8.73 15.73 -30.65
CA SER A 141 9.26 15.10 -31.86
C SER A 141 8.66 15.70 -33.13
N ALA A 142 7.36 15.97 -33.16
CA ALA A 142 6.70 16.63 -34.27
C ALA A 142 7.21 18.08 -34.47
N GLY A 143 7.47 18.82 -33.39
CA GLY A 143 8.07 20.14 -33.44
C GLY A 143 9.48 20.14 -34.05
N ILE A 144 10.32 19.17 -33.67
CA ILE A 144 11.67 19.01 -34.24
C ILE A 144 11.60 18.70 -35.73
N ILE A 145 10.71 17.81 -36.15
CA ILE A 145 10.52 17.47 -37.57
C ILE A 145 10.05 18.70 -38.36
N TRP A 146 9.09 19.44 -37.82
CA TRP A 146 8.57 20.66 -38.45
C TRP A 146 9.67 21.73 -38.66
N THR A 147 10.48 21.97 -37.61
CA THR A 147 11.59 22.94 -37.70
C THR A 147 12.65 22.52 -38.72
N THR A 148 13.02 21.25 -38.76
CA THR A 148 13.98 20.71 -39.75
C THR A 148 13.47 20.84 -41.18
N VAL A 149 12.20 20.52 -41.43
CA VAL A 149 11.60 20.66 -42.76
C VAL A 149 11.50 22.11 -43.20
N SER A 150 11.13 23.01 -42.26
CA SER A 150 11.07 24.45 -42.53
C SER A 150 12.45 25.07 -42.92
N ILE A 151 13.51 24.61 -42.24
CA ILE A 151 14.89 25.05 -42.57
C ILE A 151 15.31 24.52 -43.95
N ILE A 152 14.98 23.30 -44.32
CA ILE A 152 15.34 22.74 -45.62
C ILE A 152 14.56 23.39 -46.75
N GLN A 153 13.30 23.82 -46.55
CA GLN A 153 12.47 24.47 -47.58
C GLN A 153 12.68 25.99 -47.62
N GLY A 154 13.29 26.60 -46.62
CA GLY A 154 13.55 28.02 -46.58
C GLY A 154 14.93 28.43 -47.07
N VAL A 155 15.74 27.50 -47.60
CA VAL A 155 16.98 27.71 -48.37
C VAL A 155 16.70 27.37 -49.82
#